data_72578a616db7667e8fe7915ed262a5cb
#
_entry.id   72578a616db7667e8fe7915ed262a5cb
#
_cell.length_a   1.000
_cell.length_b   1.000
_cell.length_c   1.000
_cell.angle_alpha   90.00
_cell.angle_beta   90.00
_cell.angle_gamma   90.00
#
_symmetry.space_group_name_H-M   'P 1'
#
loop_
_entity.id
_entity.type
_entity.pdbx_description
1 polymer ?
#
loop_
_entity_poly.entity_id
_entity_poly.type
_entity_poly.pdbx_seq_one_letter_code
_entity_poly.pdbx_strand_id
1 'polypeptide(L)'
;VKLYFTPKGSTEKRLIGEKSFTKKTTAAGYTYQVYEGADKDSTAHKNMYLTWNVPWAEGTISAEAYDENNRLIPEGSTEGNASVTTTGKAAKLKADADRKTITAAGKDLSYIEVDVTDANGHIVPDAANRVTFDVKGAGKLVGVDNGSSPDHDSYQADNRKAFSGKVLAIVQSTKEAGEITVTAKADGLQSSTVKIATTAVPGTSTEKTVRSFYYSRNYYVKTGNKPILPSD
;
A
#
# COMPACT_ATOMS: atom_id res chain seq x y z
N VAL A 1 28.82 -0.44 -3.04
CA VAL A 1 27.60 -0.18 -3.84
C VAL A 1 28.00 0.57 -5.10
N LYS A 2 27.50 0.11 -6.25
CA LYS A 2 27.70 0.75 -7.55
C LYS A 2 26.37 1.34 -8.01
N LEU A 3 26.39 2.60 -8.43
CA LEU A 3 25.23 3.27 -9.01
C LEU A 3 25.40 3.37 -10.52
N TYR A 4 24.34 3.02 -11.24
CA TYR A 4 24.30 3.05 -12.70
C TYR A 4 23.17 3.92 -13.21
N PHE A 5 23.35 4.44 -14.41
CA PHE A 5 22.31 5.09 -15.19
C PHE A 5 22.17 4.39 -16.55
N THR A 6 20.93 4.05 -16.91
CA THR A 6 20.58 3.52 -18.24
C THR A 6 19.69 4.56 -18.92
N PRO A 7 20.14 5.23 -20.00
CA PRO A 7 19.31 6.19 -20.74
C PRO A 7 18.02 5.55 -21.28
N LYS A 8 16.96 6.32 -21.37
CA LYS A 8 15.69 5.89 -21.97
C LYS A 8 15.92 5.36 -23.39
N GLY A 9 15.37 4.17 -23.67
CA GLY A 9 15.54 3.51 -24.96
C GLY A 9 16.90 2.84 -25.19
N SER A 10 17.77 2.82 -24.19
CA SER A 10 19.05 2.11 -24.22
C SER A 10 19.02 0.89 -23.29
N THR A 11 19.88 -0.08 -23.59
CA THR A 11 20.18 -1.22 -22.67
C THR A 11 21.54 -1.07 -22.01
N GLU A 12 22.31 -0.02 -22.38
CA GLU A 12 23.64 0.21 -21.87
C GLU A 12 23.60 0.83 -20.47
N LYS A 13 24.07 0.10 -19.47
CA LYS A 13 24.32 0.61 -18.12
C LYS A 13 25.62 1.41 -18.09
N ARG A 14 25.58 2.66 -17.66
CA ARG A 14 26.73 3.53 -17.45
C ARG A 14 26.99 3.68 -15.96
N LEU A 15 28.19 3.35 -15.53
CA LEU A 15 28.57 3.54 -14.13
C LEU A 15 28.63 5.05 -13.80
N ILE A 16 27.84 5.47 -12.81
CA ILE A 16 27.89 6.83 -12.25
C ILE A 16 28.97 6.92 -11.19
N GLY A 17 29.08 5.91 -10.34
CA GLY A 17 30.10 5.87 -9.31
C GLY A 17 29.97 4.65 -8.42
N GLU A 18 31.04 4.44 -7.66
CA GLU A 18 31.15 3.38 -6.66
C GLU A 18 31.49 4.01 -5.30
N LYS A 19 30.81 3.54 -4.24
CA LYS A 19 31.05 3.94 -2.86
C LYS A 19 30.98 2.74 -1.94
N SER A 20 31.82 2.73 -0.91
CA SER A 20 31.93 1.64 0.05
C SER A 20 31.67 2.13 1.47
N PHE A 21 31.08 1.29 2.29
CA PHE A 21 30.97 1.52 3.72
C PHE A 21 32.23 1.10 4.45
N THR A 22 32.57 1.84 5.51
CA THR A 22 33.61 1.47 6.44
C THR A 22 33.02 0.81 7.68
N LYS A 23 33.54 -0.36 8.03
CA LYS A 23 33.13 -1.08 9.24
C LYS A 23 33.73 -0.45 10.48
N LYS A 24 32.92 -0.12 11.46
CA LYS A 24 33.33 0.44 12.76
C LYS A 24 32.85 -0.47 13.89
N THR A 25 33.57 -0.42 15.01
CA THR A 25 33.17 -1.14 16.22
C THR A 25 33.10 -0.16 17.38
N THR A 26 31.99 -0.19 18.11
CA THR A 26 31.84 0.62 19.33
C THR A 26 32.70 0.09 20.47
N ALA A 27 32.92 0.89 21.51
CA ALA A 27 33.60 0.43 22.71
C ALA A 27 32.94 -0.75 23.41
N ALA A 28 31.62 -0.92 23.22
CA ALA A 28 30.83 -2.05 23.72
C ALA A 28 30.86 -3.29 22.80
N GLY A 29 31.68 -3.28 21.73
CA GLY A 29 31.84 -4.43 20.82
C GLY A 29 30.81 -4.54 19.69
N TYR A 30 29.85 -3.61 19.55
CA TYR A 30 28.89 -3.62 18.45
C TYR A 30 29.53 -3.11 17.16
N THR A 31 29.34 -3.86 16.07
CA THR A 31 29.81 -3.46 14.75
C THR A 31 28.70 -2.78 13.95
N TYR A 32 29.06 -1.74 13.20
CA TYR A 32 28.18 -1.01 12.31
C TYR A 32 28.96 -0.52 11.09
N GLN A 33 28.27 -0.09 10.06
CA GLN A 33 28.89 0.41 8.84
C GLN A 33 28.52 1.87 8.63
N VAL A 34 29.50 2.70 8.27
CA VAL A 34 29.32 4.12 7.97
C VAL A 34 29.99 4.47 6.67
N TYR A 35 29.47 5.45 5.97
CA TYR A 35 30.14 6.07 4.85
C TYR A 35 31.05 7.20 5.36
N GLU A 36 32.31 7.09 5.06
CA GLU A 36 33.35 8.10 5.38
C GLU A 36 33.99 8.62 4.07
N GLY A 37 33.12 9.12 3.16
CA GLY A 37 33.59 9.63 1.88
C GLY A 37 34.18 11.03 1.97
N ALA A 38 35.08 11.32 1.04
CA ALA A 38 35.69 12.65 0.85
C ALA A 38 34.75 13.60 0.07
N ASP A 39 33.45 13.35 0.02
CA ASP A 39 32.50 14.23 -0.64
C ASP A 39 32.51 15.59 0.07
N LYS A 40 32.80 16.64 -0.67
CA LYS A 40 32.83 18.02 -0.16
C LYS A 40 31.49 18.52 0.41
N ASP A 41 30.39 17.83 0.15
CA ASP A 41 29.13 18.00 0.84
C ASP A 41 29.19 17.31 2.21
N SER A 42 29.84 17.99 3.12
CA SER A 42 30.32 17.52 4.43
C SER A 42 29.25 17.05 5.42
N THR A 43 27.97 17.11 5.09
CA THR A 43 26.91 16.56 5.92
C THR A 43 26.79 15.03 5.83
N ALA A 44 27.43 14.42 4.83
CA ALA A 44 27.42 12.98 4.63
C ALA A 44 28.53 12.21 5.35
N HIS A 45 29.40 12.88 6.12
CA HIS A 45 30.37 12.21 6.94
C HIS A 45 29.68 11.41 8.05
N LYS A 46 29.94 10.10 8.07
CA LYS A 46 29.43 9.15 9.06
C LYS A 46 27.94 8.80 8.93
N ASN A 47 27.35 8.95 7.75
CA ASN A 47 25.98 8.50 7.51
C ASN A 47 25.92 6.98 7.27
N MET A 48 24.80 6.37 7.66
CA MET A 48 24.49 4.97 7.36
C MET A 48 23.83 4.79 5.97
N TYR A 49 24.00 5.77 5.09
CA TYR A 49 23.48 5.76 3.73
C TYR A 49 24.49 6.36 2.76
N LEU A 50 24.34 6.03 1.48
CA LEU A 50 25.16 6.55 0.38
C LEU A 50 24.35 7.52 -0.47
N THR A 51 24.97 8.58 -0.94
CA THR A 51 24.37 9.59 -1.82
C THR A 51 25.21 9.84 -3.05
N TRP A 52 24.59 10.16 -4.17
CA TRP A 52 25.21 10.60 -5.40
C TRP A 52 24.46 11.80 -5.96
N ASN A 53 25.17 12.77 -6.46
CA ASN A 53 24.59 13.85 -7.25
C ASN A 53 24.53 13.39 -8.72
N VAL A 54 23.33 13.13 -9.21
CA VAL A 54 23.12 12.66 -10.58
C VAL A 54 22.32 13.73 -11.34
N PRO A 55 22.87 14.28 -12.45
CA PRO A 55 22.10 15.17 -13.30
C PRO A 55 20.82 14.50 -13.79
N TRP A 56 19.72 15.23 -13.80
CA TRP A 56 18.46 14.66 -14.26
C TRP A 56 18.52 14.35 -15.77
N ALA A 57 18.11 13.13 -16.12
CA ALA A 57 17.90 12.69 -17.50
C ALA A 57 16.85 11.56 -17.49
N GLU A 58 16.11 11.44 -18.60
CA GLU A 58 15.18 10.32 -18.76
C GLU A 58 15.90 8.98 -18.86
N GLY A 59 15.51 8.03 -18.03
CA GLY A 59 16.13 6.70 -17.99
C GLY A 59 15.88 5.98 -16.68
N THR A 60 16.74 5.04 -16.36
CA THR A 60 16.70 4.24 -15.12
C THR A 60 17.99 4.43 -14.34
N ILE A 61 17.85 4.81 -13.07
CA ILE A 61 18.93 4.73 -12.09
C ILE A 61 18.80 3.39 -11.38
N SER A 62 19.88 2.62 -11.28
CA SER A 62 19.89 1.34 -10.57
C SER A 62 21.12 1.23 -9.67
N ALA A 63 20.96 0.63 -8.49
CA ALA A 63 22.02 0.36 -7.55
C ALA A 63 22.29 -1.14 -7.46
N GLU A 64 23.56 -1.51 -7.40
CA GLU A 64 24.01 -2.87 -7.14
C GLU A 64 24.81 -2.88 -5.83
N ALA A 65 24.36 -3.66 -4.85
CA ALA A 65 25.07 -3.82 -3.59
C ALA A 65 25.93 -5.09 -3.62
N TYR A 66 27.09 -5.03 -2.98
CA TYR A 66 28.04 -6.14 -2.89
C TYR A 66 28.41 -6.38 -1.43
N ASP A 67 28.60 -7.64 -1.07
CA ASP A 67 29.09 -8.04 0.24
C ASP A 67 30.61 -7.79 0.42
N GLU A 68 31.14 -8.10 1.58
CA GLU A 68 32.56 -7.96 1.90
C GLU A 68 33.49 -8.87 1.05
N ASN A 69 32.94 -9.89 0.39
CA ASN A 69 33.62 -10.79 -0.52
C ASN A 69 33.44 -10.40 -1.99
N ASN A 70 32.92 -9.19 -2.24
CA ASN A 70 32.59 -8.66 -3.56
C ASN A 70 31.58 -9.54 -4.35
N ARG A 71 30.63 -10.18 -3.65
CA ARG A 71 29.54 -10.93 -4.25
C ARG A 71 28.33 -10.04 -4.32
N LEU A 72 27.66 -10.04 -5.48
CA LEU A 72 26.41 -9.30 -5.67
C LEU A 72 25.34 -9.79 -4.69
N ILE A 73 24.76 -8.86 -3.95
CA ILE A 73 23.58 -9.11 -3.11
C ILE A 73 22.35 -9.12 -4.03
N PRO A 74 21.59 -10.22 -4.11
CA PRO A 74 20.45 -10.30 -5.02
C PRO A 74 19.38 -9.23 -4.74
N GLU A 75 18.78 -8.70 -5.80
CA GLU A 75 17.62 -7.80 -5.69
C GLU A 75 16.47 -8.52 -4.96
N GLY A 76 15.79 -7.82 -4.06
CA GLY A 76 14.70 -8.38 -3.25
C GLY A 76 15.16 -9.10 -1.98
N SER A 77 16.47 -9.23 -1.73
CA SER A 77 17.00 -9.73 -0.44
C SER A 77 16.95 -8.67 0.68
N THR A 78 16.62 -7.43 0.34
CA THR A 78 16.46 -6.30 1.26
C THR A 78 15.16 -5.55 0.92
N GLU A 79 14.63 -4.79 1.87
CA GLU A 79 13.51 -3.90 1.62
C GLU A 79 13.91 -2.75 0.68
N GLY A 80 13.04 -2.42 -0.27
CA GLY A 80 13.18 -1.30 -1.19
C GLY A 80 13.48 -1.70 -2.64
N ASN A 81 13.36 -0.73 -3.52
CA ASN A 81 13.64 -0.89 -4.94
C ASN A 81 15.11 -0.62 -5.23
N ALA A 82 15.78 -1.55 -5.91
CA ALA A 82 17.14 -1.35 -6.39
C ALA A 82 17.22 -0.46 -7.63
N SER A 83 16.09 -0.06 -8.21
CA SER A 83 16.03 0.79 -9.40
C SER A 83 14.85 1.76 -9.38
N VAL A 84 15.04 2.92 -10.00
CA VAL A 84 14.01 3.94 -10.25
C VAL A 84 14.06 4.36 -11.70
N THR A 85 12.91 4.32 -12.37
CA THR A 85 12.79 4.68 -13.79
C THR A 85 11.93 5.94 -13.93
N THR A 86 12.35 6.85 -14.81
CA THR A 86 11.55 8.03 -15.16
C THR A 86 10.24 7.60 -15.81
N THR A 87 9.14 8.14 -15.31
CA THR A 87 7.80 7.76 -15.75
C THR A 87 7.36 8.49 -17.02
N GLY A 88 6.45 7.87 -17.75
CA GLY A 88 5.71 8.51 -18.82
C GLY A 88 4.53 9.34 -18.30
N LYS A 89 3.65 9.76 -19.21
CA LYS A 89 2.40 10.43 -18.86
C LYS A 89 1.46 9.44 -18.16
N ALA A 90 0.63 9.94 -17.25
CA ALA A 90 -0.46 9.17 -16.65
C ALA A 90 -1.34 8.54 -17.74
N ALA A 91 -1.61 7.23 -17.63
CA ALA A 91 -2.34 6.47 -18.63
C ALA A 91 -3.41 5.58 -18.03
N LYS A 92 -3.20 5.05 -16.82
CA LYS A 92 -4.12 4.10 -16.20
C LYS A 92 -4.10 4.19 -14.68
N LEU A 93 -5.15 3.70 -14.06
CA LEU A 93 -5.23 3.45 -12.63
C LEU A 93 -4.82 2.01 -12.32
N LYS A 94 -4.24 1.79 -11.16
CA LYS A 94 -3.97 0.46 -10.60
C LYS A 94 -4.49 0.45 -9.18
N ALA A 95 -5.57 -0.31 -8.93
CA ALA A 95 -6.16 -0.49 -7.61
C ALA A 95 -5.69 -1.80 -7.00
N ASP A 96 -5.30 -1.78 -5.74
CA ASP A 96 -5.03 -2.98 -4.94
C ASP A 96 -5.63 -2.83 -3.54
N ALA A 97 -6.08 -3.95 -2.96
CA ALA A 97 -6.67 -3.99 -1.63
C ALA A 97 -5.71 -4.64 -0.66
N ASP A 98 -5.52 -4.04 0.52
CA ASP A 98 -4.71 -4.59 1.62
C ASP A 98 -5.22 -5.96 2.05
N ARG A 99 -6.55 -6.14 2.05
CA ARG A 99 -7.24 -7.38 2.37
C ARG A 99 -8.28 -7.71 1.31
N LYS A 100 -8.09 -8.85 0.64
CA LYS A 100 -9.01 -9.38 -0.39
C LYS A 100 -10.16 -10.20 0.19
N THR A 101 -10.13 -10.42 1.50
CA THR A 101 -11.20 -11.09 2.24
C THR A 101 -11.39 -10.40 3.59
N ILE A 102 -12.62 -10.01 3.90
CA ILE A 102 -13.03 -9.40 5.17
C ILE A 102 -14.30 -10.07 5.69
N THR A 103 -14.67 -9.82 6.96
CA THR A 103 -15.85 -10.41 7.57
C THR A 103 -17.10 -9.56 7.32
N ALA A 104 -18.23 -10.21 7.07
CA ALA A 104 -19.53 -9.56 6.90
C ALA A 104 -20.13 -9.15 8.26
N ALA A 105 -19.36 -8.41 9.06
CA ALA A 105 -19.74 -7.95 10.40
C ALA A 105 -20.41 -6.57 10.41
N GLY A 106 -20.47 -5.89 9.26
CA GLY A 106 -20.98 -4.52 9.15
C GLY A 106 -20.01 -3.45 9.68
N LYS A 107 -18.77 -3.81 9.97
CA LYS A 107 -17.73 -2.92 10.51
C LYS A 107 -16.31 -3.27 10.10
N ASP A 108 -16.10 -4.40 9.42
CA ASP A 108 -14.76 -4.77 8.95
C ASP A 108 -14.40 -3.95 7.71
N LEU A 109 -13.13 -3.57 7.58
CA LEU A 109 -12.64 -2.62 6.59
C LEU A 109 -11.62 -3.27 5.66
N SER A 110 -11.56 -2.80 4.43
CA SER A 110 -10.44 -2.97 3.51
C SER A 110 -10.02 -1.62 2.97
N TYR A 111 -8.70 -1.41 2.86
CA TYR A 111 -8.08 -0.21 2.35
C TYR A 111 -7.63 -0.46 0.93
N ILE A 112 -8.14 0.33 0.00
CA ILE A 112 -7.84 0.21 -1.42
C ILE A 112 -6.92 1.35 -1.83
N GLU A 113 -5.63 1.04 -2.03
CA GLU A 113 -4.69 1.97 -2.62
C GLU A 113 -4.89 1.99 -4.14
N VAL A 114 -4.94 3.20 -4.70
CA VAL A 114 -5.02 3.39 -6.15
C VAL A 114 -3.85 4.24 -6.60
N ASP A 115 -3.01 3.65 -7.44
CA ASP A 115 -1.91 4.31 -8.09
C ASP A 115 -2.34 4.88 -9.45
N VAL A 116 -1.94 6.11 -9.73
CA VAL A 116 -1.95 6.68 -11.07
C VAL A 116 -0.65 6.29 -11.75
N THR A 117 -0.72 5.49 -12.80
CA THR A 117 0.46 4.94 -13.46
C THR A 117 0.55 5.34 -14.93
N ASP A 118 1.77 5.29 -15.46
CA ASP A 118 2.01 5.40 -16.90
C ASP A 118 1.60 4.10 -17.65
N ALA A 119 1.81 4.07 -18.95
CA ALA A 119 1.49 2.91 -19.79
C ALA A 119 2.26 1.64 -19.38
N ASN A 120 3.45 1.80 -18.79
CA ASN A 120 4.31 0.71 -18.33
C ASN A 120 3.98 0.23 -16.91
N GLY A 121 3.14 0.97 -16.17
CA GLY A 121 2.74 0.65 -14.81
C GLY A 121 3.59 1.30 -13.73
N HIS A 122 4.47 2.24 -14.07
CA HIS A 122 5.21 3.03 -13.11
C HIS A 122 4.32 4.14 -12.55
N ILE A 123 4.36 4.33 -11.23
CA ILE A 123 3.59 5.41 -10.57
C ILE A 123 4.10 6.76 -11.05
N VAL A 124 3.19 7.62 -11.47
CA VAL A 124 3.49 8.98 -11.94
C VAL A 124 3.49 9.93 -10.74
N PRO A 125 4.67 10.35 -10.23
CA PRO A 125 4.78 10.98 -8.91
C PRO A 125 4.23 12.42 -8.85
N ASP A 126 3.98 13.05 -9.99
CA ASP A 126 3.38 14.37 -10.10
C ASP A 126 1.89 14.31 -10.51
N ALA A 127 1.32 13.11 -10.62
CA ALA A 127 -0.08 12.95 -10.96
C ALA A 127 -1.01 13.43 -9.84
N ALA A 128 -1.97 14.28 -10.21
CA ALA A 128 -2.99 14.85 -9.33
C ALA A 128 -4.41 14.66 -9.92
N ASN A 129 -4.62 13.60 -10.68
CA ASN A 129 -5.90 13.27 -11.27
C ASN A 129 -6.96 13.06 -10.18
N ARG A 130 -8.18 13.54 -10.41
CA ARG A 130 -9.31 13.23 -9.53
C ARG A 130 -9.83 11.84 -9.83
N VAL A 131 -9.81 10.99 -8.80
CA VAL A 131 -10.26 9.61 -8.87
C VAL A 131 -11.62 9.49 -8.19
N THR A 132 -12.59 8.93 -8.89
CA THR A 132 -13.94 8.64 -8.38
C THR A 132 -14.08 7.15 -8.13
N PHE A 133 -14.73 6.78 -7.03
CA PHE A 133 -14.93 5.40 -6.59
C PHE A 133 -16.39 4.99 -6.71
N ASP A 134 -16.66 3.88 -7.39
CA ASP A 134 -17.96 3.21 -7.45
C ASP A 134 -17.85 1.88 -6.69
N VAL A 135 -18.62 1.74 -5.60
CA VAL A 135 -18.62 0.55 -4.73
C VAL A 135 -19.95 -0.15 -4.83
N LYS A 136 -19.93 -1.44 -5.19
CA LYS A 136 -21.13 -2.28 -5.36
C LYS A 136 -21.00 -3.58 -4.56
N GLY A 137 -22.16 -4.18 -4.25
CA GLY A 137 -22.25 -5.48 -3.58
C GLY A 137 -22.28 -5.36 -2.05
N ALA A 138 -21.59 -6.27 -1.36
CA ALA A 138 -21.68 -6.45 0.09
C ALA A 138 -20.84 -5.45 0.92
N GLY A 139 -20.64 -4.23 0.41
CA GLY A 139 -19.88 -3.17 1.06
C GLY A 139 -20.32 -1.77 0.68
N LYS A 140 -19.75 -0.78 1.35
CA LYS A 140 -19.95 0.64 1.09
C LYS A 140 -18.66 1.41 1.23
N LEU A 141 -18.51 2.48 0.46
CA LEU A 141 -17.42 3.46 0.65
C LEU A 141 -17.68 4.24 1.95
N VAL A 142 -16.70 4.31 2.83
CA VAL A 142 -16.83 5.04 4.10
C VAL A 142 -15.81 6.16 4.23
N GLY A 143 -14.81 6.21 3.36
CA GLY A 143 -13.86 7.30 3.34
C GLY A 143 -12.93 7.26 2.14
N VAL A 144 -12.35 8.43 1.84
CA VAL A 144 -11.30 8.63 0.84
C VAL A 144 -10.21 9.54 1.40
N ASP A 145 -8.97 9.28 1.06
CA ASP A 145 -7.82 10.09 1.48
C ASP A 145 -6.72 10.09 0.42
N ASN A 146 -5.75 10.99 0.54
CA ASN A 146 -4.57 11.05 -0.33
C ASN A 146 -3.28 11.39 0.42
N GLY A 147 -3.35 11.59 1.74
CA GLY A 147 -2.21 11.98 2.57
C GLY A 147 -1.71 13.42 2.37
N SER A 148 -2.41 14.24 1.61
CA SER A 148 -2.04 15.65 1.38
C SER A 148 -2.57 16.53 2.51
N SER A 149 -1.70 17.06 3.35
CA SER A 149 -2.08 17.91 4.49
C SER A 149 -2.82 19.21 4.11
N PRO A 150 -2.54 19.89 2.98
CA PRO A 150 -3.29 21.07 2.55
C PRO A 150 -4.57 20.76 1.77
N ASP A 151 -4.95 19.50 1.59
CA ASP A 151 -6.18 19.14 0.87
C ASP A 151 -7.38 19.20 1.82
N HIS A 152 -8.34 20.06 1.51
CA HIS A 152 -9.56 20.27 2.31
C HIS A 152 -10.81 19.59 1.74
N ASP A 153 -10.66 18.72 0.73
CA ASP A 153 -11.79 17.94 0.21
C ASP A 153 -12.36 17.01 1.30
N SER A 154 -13.68 16.74 1.24
CA SER A 154 -14.34 15.89 2.22
C SER A 154 -13.77 14.47 2.21
N TYR A 155 -13.43 13.93 3.37
CA TYR A 155 -13.04 12.53 3.55
C TYR A 155 -14.20 11.54 3.31
N GLN A 156 -15.45 12.01 3.31
CA GLN A 156 -16.66 11.20 3.07
C GLN A 156 -17.21 11.36 1.65
N ALA A 157 -16.44 11.96 0.75
CA ALA A 157 -16.79 12.03 -0.66
C ALA A 157 -16.62 10.68 -1.35
N ASP A 158 -17.17 10.57 -2.56
CA ASP A 158 -16.97 9.42 -3.46
C ASP A 158 -15.74 9.58 -4.36
N ASN A 159 -14.99 10.66 -4.20
CA ASN A 159 -13.84 10.98 -5.03
C ASN A 159 -12.77 11.73 -4.23
N ARG A 160 -11.53 11.65 -4.69
CA ARG A 160 -10.38 12.39 -4.14
C ARG A 160 -9.35 12.65 -5.24
N LYS A 161 -8.61 13.76 -5.17
CA LYS A 161 -7.43 13.97 -6.01
C LYS A 161 -6.32 13.03 -5.58
N ALA A 162 -5.58 12.47 -6.55
CA ALA A 162 -4.33 11.81 -6.24
C ALA A 162 -3.30 12.83 -5.73
N PHE A 163 -2.48 12.42 -4.79
CA PHE A 163 -1.33 13.15 -4.29
C PHE A 163 -0.08 12.29 -4.48
N SER A 164 0.92 12.83 -5.17
CA SER A 164 2.10 12.04 -5.56
C SER A 164 1.75 10.73 -6.30
N GLY A 165 0.71 10.79 -7.14
CA GLY A 165 0.23 9.64 -7.91
C GLY A 165 -0.58 8.62 -7.12
N LYS A 166 -0.96 8.89 -5.86
CA LYS A 166 -1.66 7.95 -4.99
C LYS A 166 -2.95 8.50 -4.42
N VAL A 167 -3.92 7.63 -4.23
CA VAL A 167 -5.17 7.92 -3.52
C VAL A 167 -5.69 6.65 -2.83
N LEU A 168 -6.36 6.82 -1.70
CA LEU A 168 -6.90 5.75 -0.88
C LEU A 168 -8.42 5.80 -0.85
N ALA A 169 -9.06 4.63 -0.97
CA ALA A 169 -10.46 4.42 -0.62
C ALA A 169 -10.58 3.44 0.54
N ILE A 170 -11.50 3.71 1.46
CA ILE A 170 -11.78 2.86 2.61
C ILE A 170 -13.17 2.28 2.42
N VAL A 171 -13.25 0.96 2.35
CA VAL A 171 -14.51 0.23 2.14
C VAL A 171 -14.84 -0.59 3.38
N GLN A 172 -16.10 -0.50 3.80
CA GLN A 172 -16.64 -1.21 4.95
C GLN A 172 -17.58 -2.31 4.48
N SER A 173 -17.48 -3.51 5.07
CA SER A 173 -18.41 -4.59 4.83
C SER A 173 -19.84 -4.24 5.31
N THR A 174 -20.86 -4.81 4.65
CA THR A 174 -22.20 -4.92 5.20
C THR A 174 -22.30 -6.14 6.14
N LYS A 175 -23.51 -6.44 6.61
CA LYS A 175 -23.76 -7.67 7.40
C LYS A 175 -24.04 -8.88 6.50
N GLU A 176 -24.04 -8.69 5.20
CA GLU A 176 -24.30 -9.74 4.21
C GLU A 176 -22.98 -10.24 3.64
N ALA A 177 -22.80 -11.57 3.62
CA ALA A 177 -21.68 -12.18 2.94
C ALA A 177 -21.87 -12.11 1.42
N GLY A 178 -20.79 -11.90 0.70
CA GLY A 178 -20.82 -11.76 -0.76
C GLY A 178 -19.52 -11.18 -1.31
N GLU A 179 -19.62 -10.47 -2.43
CA GLU A 179 -18.50 -9.79 -3.05
C GLU A 179 -18.71 -8.27 -3.01
N ILE A 180 -17.68 -7.53 -2.71
CA ILE A 180 -17.58 -6.09 -2.89
C ILE A 180 -16.77 -5.84 -4.16
N THR A 181 -17.32 -5.07 -5.08
CA THR A 181 -16.61 -4.61 -6.28
C THR A 181 -16.35 -3.12 -6.15
N VAL A 182 -15.07 -2.73 -6.18
CA VAL A 182 -14.64 -1.33 -6.14
C VAL A 182 -14.04 -0.96 -7.48
N THR A 183 -14.60 0.03 -8.16
CA THR A 183 -14.10 0.55 -9.43
C THR A 183 -13.61 1.97 -9.25
N ALA A 184 -12.34 2.20 -9.54
CA ALA A 184 -11.71 3.52 -9.57
C ALA A 184 -11.69 4.06 -11.01
N LYS A 185 -12.10 5.32 -11.19
CA LYS A 185 -12.16 6.01 -12.49
C LYS A 185 -11.54 7.39 -12.39
N ALA A 186 -10.87 7.81 -13.45
CA ALA A 186 -10.38 9.18 -13.62
C ALA A 186 -10.46 9.56 -15.10
N ASP A 187 -10.70 10.82 -15.39
CA ASP A 187 -10.82 11.32 -16.75
C ASP A 187 -9.53 11.09 -17.54
N GLY A 188 -9.68 10.53 -18.74
CA GLY A 188 -8.56 10.25 -19.64
C GLY A 188 -7.66 9.08 -19.25
N LEU A 189 -7.98 8.37 -18.17
CA LEU A 189 -7.21 7.20 -17.71
C LEU A 189 -8.01 5.90 -17.82
N GLN A 190 -7.34 4.81 -18.08
CA GLN A 190 -7.93 3.48 -17.98
C GLN A 190 -8.32 3.20 -16.52
N SER A 191 -9.57 2.82 -16.28
CA SER A 191 -10.10 2.48 -14.96
C SER A 191 -9.51 1.19 -14.42
N SER A 192 -9.58 1.02 -13.09
CA SER A 192 -9.18 -0.21 -12.41
C SER A 192 -10.30 -0.70 -11.49
N THR A 193 -10.40 -2.02 -11.35
CA THR A 193 -11.41 -2.65 -10.50
C THR A 193 -10.74 -3.69 -9.61
N VAL A 194 -11.08 -3.68 -8.32
CA VAL A 194 -10.68 -4.69 -7.35
C VAL A 194 -11.90 -5.33 -6.71
N LYS A 195 -11.80 -6.61 -6.37
CA LYS A 195 -12.84 -7.41 -5.75
C LYS A 195 -12.39 -7.88 -4.37
N ILE A 196 -13.30 -7.79 -3.41
CA ILE A 196 -13.08 -8.17 -2.02
C ILE A 196 -14.21 -9.12 -1.62
N ALA A 197 -13.87 -10.31 -1.17
CA ALA A 197 -14.84 -11.27 -0.64
C ALA A 197 -15.25 -10.90 0.78
N THR A 198 -16.53 -11.01 1.10
CA THR A 198 -17.00 -10.91 2.48
C THR A 198 -17.52 -12.27 2.94
N THR A 199 -16.99 -12.77 4.06
CA THR A 199 -17.36 -14.05 4.65
C THR A 199 -18.27 -13.86 5.85
N ALA A 200 -19.21 -14.79 6.05
CA ALA A 200 -20.07 -14.76 7.21
C ALA A 200 -19.26 -14.78 8.52
N VAL A 201 -19.74 -14.06 9.53
CA VAL A 201 -19.11 -14.07 10.86
C VAL A 201 -19.27 -15.48 11.45
N PRO A 202 -18.19 -16.16 11.84
CA PRO A 202 -18.27 -17.49 12.44
C PRO A 202 -19.18 -17.47 13.68
N GLY A 203 -20.09 -18.43 13.77
CA GLY A 203 -21.00 -18.56 14.92
C GLY A 203 -22.26 -17.69 14.88
N THR A 204 -22.44 -16.86 13.87
CA THR A 204 -23.76 -16.24 13.60
C THR A 204 -24.58 -17.20 12.77
N SER A 205 -25.47 -17.96 13.39
CA SER A 205 -26.47 -18.71 12.64
C SER A 205 -27.37 -17.71 11.91
N THR A 206 -27.64 -17.97 10.63
CA THR A 206 -28.63 -17.21 9.84
C THR A 206 -30.09 -17.50 10.30
N GLU A 207 -30.28 -18.32 11.30
CA GLU A 207 -31.57 -18.62 11.85
C GLU A 207 -32.09 -17.42 12.66
N LYS A 208 -32.99 -16.67 12.05
CA LYS A 208 -33.81 -15.65 12.74
C LYS A 208 -34.46 -16.19 14.03
N THR A 209 -34.65 -17.49 14.12
CA THR A 209 -35.25 -18.23 15.23
C THR A 209 -34.47 -18.09 16.54
N VAL A 210 -33.15 -18.01 16.51
CA VAL A 210 -32.33 -17.91 17.74
C VAL A 210 -32.37 -16.51 18.35
N ARG A 211 -32.43 -15.47 17.53
CA ARG A 211 -32.49 -14.09 18.04
C ARG A 211 -33.85 -13.74 18.68
N SER A 212 -34.97 -14.27 18.16
CA SER A 212 -36.27 -14.06 18.78
C SER A 212 -36.38 -14.77 20.13
N PHE A 213 -35.63 -15.86 20.31
CA PHE A 213 -35.60 -16.60 21.55
C PHE A 213 -34.91 -15.86 22.71
N TYR A 214 -33.83 -15.17 22.41
CA TYR A 214 -33.06 -14.40 23.41
C TYR A 214 -33.68 -13.05 23.76
N TYR A 215 -34.57 -12.53 22.93
CA TYR A 215 -35.23 -11.23 23.13
C TYR A 215 -36.74 -11.36 23.40
N SER A 216 -37.26 -12.58 23.54
CA SER A 216 -38.64 -12.73 24.01
C SER A 216 -38.68 -12.41 25.49
N ARG A 217 -39.73 -11.74 25.90
CA ARG A 217 -39.95 -11.26 27.27
C ARG A 217 -39.93 -12.38 28.33
N ASN A 218 -40.00 -13.62 27.87
CA ASN A 218 -39.91 -14.82 28.68
C ASN A 218 -38.56 -15.48 28.43
N TYR A 219 -37.57 -14.97 29.04
CA TYR A 219 -36.19 -15.42 29.04
C TYR A 219 -36.09 -16.92 29.29
N TYR A 220 -35.83 -17.73 28.27
CA TYR A 220 -35.52 -19.13 28.43
C TYR A 220 -34.09 -19.39 27.99
N VAL A 221 -33.28 -19.82 28.89
CA VAL A 221 -32.07 -20.55 28.55
C VAL A 221 -32.43 -22.01 28.51
N LYS A 222 -32.44 -22.62 27.34
CA LYS A 222 -32.71 -24.04 27.20
C LYS A 222 -31.47 -24.84 27.54
N THR A 223 -31.41 -25.39 28.73
CA THR A 223 -30.44 -26.42 29.10
C THR A 223 -31.13 -27.75 29.06
N GLY A 224 -30.76 -28.59 28.12
CA GLY A 224 -31.45 -29.88 27.93
C GLY A 224 -32.93 -29.69 27.57
N ASN A 225 -33.80 -30.41 28.22
CA ASN A 225 -35.21 -30.45 27.92
C ASN A 225 -36.11 -29.47 28.71
N LYS A 226 -35.53 -28.59 29.51
CA LYS A 226 -36.29 -27.64 30.33
C LYS A 226 -35.85 -26.18 30.07
N PRO A 227 -36.79 -25.28 29.80
CA PRO A 227 -36.48 -23.83 29.81
C PRO A 227 -36.19 -23.40 31.24
N ILE A 228 -35.12 -22.63 31.44
CA ILE A 228 -34.88 -21.93 32.70
C ILE A 228 -35.50 -20.58 32.58
N LEU A 229 -36.50 -20.31 33.39
CA LEU A 229 -37.06 -18.97 33.55
C LEU A 229 -36.12 -18.15 34.43
N PRO A 230 -35.87 -16.84 34.11
CA PRO A 230 -35.27 -15.98 35.10
C PRO A 230 -36.13 -16.02 36.37
N SER A 231 -35.48 -16.19 37.49
CA SER A 231 -36.16 -15.97 38.78
C SER A 231 -36.65 -14.54 38.83
N ASP A 232 -37.90 -14.35 39.24
CA ASP A 232 -38.50 -13.05 39.51
C ASP A 232 -37.67 -12.22 40.49
#